data_fc28855972ae3c2ee58f05fe0532d057
#
_entry.id   fc28855972ae3c2ee58f05fe0532d057
#
_cell.length_a   1.000
_cell.length_b   1.000
_cell.length_c   1.000
_cell.angle_alpha   90.00
_cell.angle_beta   90.00
_cell.angle_gamma   90.00
#
_symmetry.space_group_name_H-M   'P 1'
#
loop_
_entity.id
_entity.type
_entity.pdbx_description
1 polymer ?
#
loop_
_entity_poly.entity_id
_entity_poly.type
_entity_poly.pdbx_seq_one_letter_code
_entity_poly.pdbx_strand_id
1 'polypeptide(L)'
;MELVALISTGKGTWAQVSGLMKIGEWEKVILVGPSFAKDFSGPKDIPSEFIEFDPDKSLVALKKDLEKKLKDKLEGLEVALSIASGSGKEHMALQSALLSVPVGVRFTALTKDGIVFL
;
A
#
# COMPACT_ATOMS: atom_id res chain seq x y z
N MET A 1 -7.85 -11.12 4.63
CA MET A 1 -6.64 -10.66 3.93
C MET A 1 -6.36 -9.21 4.25
N GLU A 2 -5.12 -8.86 4.47
CA GLU A 2 -4.72 -7.48 4.72
C GLU A 2 -4.48 -6.76 3.39
N LEU A 3 -4.79 -5.46 3.35
CA LEU A 3 -4.52 -4.60 2.19
C LEU A 3 -3.34 -3.69 2.50
N VAL A 4 -2.36 -3.69 1.62
CA VAL A 4 -1.27 -2.71 1.62
C VAL A 4 -1.45 -1.86 0.36
N ALA A 5 -1.59 -0.55 0.55
CA ALA A 5 -1.83 0.35 -0.58
C ALA A 5 -0.84 1.51 -0.55
N LEU A 6 -0.20 1.75 -1.69
CA LEU A 6 0.67 2.90 -1.86
C LEU A 6 -0.17 4.14 -2.18
N ILE A 7 0.06 5.20 -1.44
CA ILE A 7 -0.54 6.51 -1.67
C ILE A 7 0.58 7.50 -1.88
N SER A 8 0.75 7.97 -3.09
CA SER A 8 1.87 8.84 -3.45
C SER A 8 1.49 9.74 -4.62
N THR A 9 2.42 9.98 -5.54
CA THR A 9 2.15 10.79 -6.72
C THR A 9 0.99 10.22 -7.54
N GLY A 10 0.33 11.08 -8.30
CA GLY A 10 -0.85 10.70 -9.05
C GLY A 10 -2.11 10.72 -8.19
N LYS A 11 -2.42 11.88 -7.60
CA LYS A 11 -3.60 12.03 -6.72
C LYS A 11 -4.91 11.57 -7.35
N GLY A 12 -5.00 11.58 -8.68
CA GLY A 12 -6.16 11.04 -9.38
C GLY A 12 -6.40 9.56 -9.13
N THR A 13 -5.38 8.81 -8.69
CA THR A 13 -5.50 7.38 -8.37
C THR A 13 -5.91 7.13 -6.94
N TRP A 14 -5.96 8.16 -6.09
CA TRP A 14 -6.32 8.01 -4.68
C TRP A 14 -7.76 7.52 -4.51
N ALA A 15 -8.65 7.90 -5.42
CA ALA A 15 -10.04 7.43 -5.42
C ALA A 15 -10.11 5.91 -5.60
N GLN A 16 -9.18 5.34 -6.36
CA GLN A 16 -9.09 3.91 -6.53
C GLN A 16 -8.80 3.20 -5.21
N VAL A 17 -7.85 3.73 -4.43
CA VAL A 17 -7.51 3.18 -3.12
C VAL A 17 -8.70 3.34 -2.16
N SER A 18 -9.35 4.49 -2.16
CA SER A 18 -10.54 4.72 -1.34
C SER A 18 -11.63 3.71 -1.67
N GLY A 19 -11.85 3.44 -2.96
CA GLY A 19 -12.81 2.44 -3.41
C GLY A 19 -12.47 1.03 -2.98
N LEU A 20 -11.20 0.65 -3.06
CA LEU A 20 -10.73 -0.65 -2.57
C LEU A 20 -11.02 -0.81 -1.08
N MET A 21 -10.72 0.22 -0.29
CA MET A 21 -10.97 0.20 1.14
C MET A 21 -12.46 0.03 1.45
N LYS A 22 -13.30 0.74 0.70
CA LYS A 22 -14.75 0.79 0.94
C LYS A 22 -15.45 -0.50 0.52
N ILE A 23 -15.06 -1.08 -0.60
CA ILE A 23 -15.75 -2.22 -1.19
C ILE A 23 -15.20 -3.55 -0.66
N GLY A 24 -13.90 -3.62 -0.40
CA GLY A 24 -13.26 -4.85 0.05
C GLY A 24 -13.52 -5.17 1.52
N GLU A 25 -13.41 -6.43 1.85
CA GLU A 25 -13.50 -6.92 3.22
C GLU A 25 -12.10 -7.18 3.75
N TRP A 26 -11.45 -6.11 4.22
CA TRP A 26 -10.08 -6.17 4.68
C TRP A 26 -10.01 -6.32 6.19
N GLU A 27 -9.21 -7.26 6.66
CA GLU A 27 -8.94 -7.43 8.09
C GLU A 27 -8.16 -6.25 8.65
N LYS A 28 -7.32 -5.64 7.80
CA LYS A 28 -6.46 -4.53 8.15
C LYS A 28 -6.09 -3.78 6.89
N VAL A 29 -5.98 -2.47 6.98
CA VAL A 29 -5.51 -1.64 5.86
C VAL A 29 -4.28 -0.87 6.30
N ILE A 30 -3.21 -1.02 5.54
CA ILE A 30 -1.97 -0.27 5.74
C ILE A 30 -1.74 0.60 4.51
N LEU A 31 -1.69 1.91 4.75
CA LEU A 31 -1.40 2.90 3.72
C LEU A 31 0.07 3.29 3.83
N VAL A 32 0.76 3.30 2.73
CA VAL A 32 2.20 3.59 2.67
C VAL A 32 2.41 4.77 1.74
N GLY A 33 3.08 5.81 2.20
CA GLY A 33 3.29 6.99 1.36
C GLY A 33 4.22 8.02 1.96
N PRO A 34 4.61 9.03 1.16
CA PRO A 34 5.37 10.17 1.65
C PRO A 34 4.49 11.08 2.50
N SER A 35 5.10 12.07 3.16
CA SER A 35 4.40 12.95 4.10
C SER A 35 3.17 13.66 3.50
N PHE A 36 3.24 14.07 2.22
CA PHE A 36 2.10 14.76 1.60
C PHE A 36 0.88 13.85 1.45
N ALA A 37 1.07 12.54 1.44
CA ALA A 37 -0.02 11.58 1.29
C ALA A 37 -0.85 11.42 2.57
N LYS A 38 -0.42 12.03 3.68
CA LYS A 38 -1.23 12.09 4.89
C LYS A 38 -2.52 12.88 4.68
N ASP A 39 -2.57 13.70 3.63
CA ASP A 39 -3.80 14.41 3.24
C ASP A 39 -4.86 13.48 2.66
N PHE A 40 -4.50 12.24 2.37
CA PHE A 40 -5.45 11.25 1.88
C PHE A 40 -6.56 11.05 2.90
N SER A 41 -7.79 11.34 2.48
CA SER A 41 -8.97 11.11 3.30
C SER A 41 -9.73 9.92 2.73
N GLY A 42 -9.42 8.76 3.24
CA GLY A 42 -10.17 7.56 2.90
C GLY A 42 -11.48 7.49 3.66
N PRO A 43 -12.24 6.41 3.52
CA PRO A 43 -13.47 6.20 4.26
C PRO A 43 -13.20 6.28 5.77
N LYS A 44 -13.92 7.18 6.46
CA LYS A 44 -13.68 7.46 7.88
C LYS A 44 -14.06 6.31 8.80
N ASP A 45 -14.97 5.47 8.35
CA ASP A 45 -15.47 4.33 9.10
C ASP A 45 -14.59 3.08 8.95
N ILE A 46 -13.54 3.16 8.12
CA ILE A 46 -12.64 2.05 7.90
C ILE A 46 -11.28 2.39 8.52
N PRO A 47 -10.90 1.73 9.62
CA PRO A 47 -9.63 2.00 10.26
C PRO A 47 -8.45 1.62 9.37
N SER A 48 -7.45 2.48 9.36
CA SER A 48 -6.22 2.23 8.60
C SER A 48 -5.03 2.78 9.36
N GLU A 49 -3.86 2.24 9.08
CA GLU A 49 -2.59 2.70 9.61
C GLU A 49 -1.78 3.30 8.48
N PHE A 50 -1.16 4.45 8.71
CA PHE A 50 -0.32 5.12 7.72
C PHE A 50 1.15 4.93 8.08
N ILE A 51 1.93 4.41 7.13
CA ILE A 51 3.38 4.27 7.23
C ILE A 51 4.02 5.28 6.30
N GLU A 52 4.74 6.23 6.88
CA GLU A 52 5.42 7.27 6.12
C GLU A 52 6.80 6.82 5.68
N PHE A 53 7.19 7.21 4.46
CA PHE A 53 8.56 7.05 4.00
C PHE A 53 9.09 8.36 3.40
N ASP A 54 10.41 8.46 3.32
CA ASP A 54 11.09 9.59 2.68
C ASP A 54 11.34 9.24 1.21
N PRO A 55 10.66 9.92 0.26
CA PRO A 55 10.80 9.59 -1.17
C PRO A 55 12.17 9.94 -1.75
N ASP A 56 12.97 10.73 -1.03
CA ASP A 56 14.30 11.13 -1.48
C ASP A 56 15.39 10.12 -1.15
N LYS A 57 15.09 9.11 -0.34
CA LYS A 57 16.02 8.04 -0.08
C LYS A 57 16.35 7.26 -1.36
N SER A 58 17.56 6.70 -1.41
CA SER A 58 17.93 5.79 -2.50
C SER A 58 17.00 4.57 -2.51
N LEU A 59 16.92 3.90 -3.64
CA LEU A 59 16.07 2.71 -3.79
C LEU A 59 16.35 1.67 -2.70
N VAL A 60 17.64 1.36 -2.48
CA VAL A 60 18.02 0.35 -1.48
C VAL A 60 17.67 0.80 -0.07
N ALA A 61 17.94 2.06 0.27
CA ALA A 61 17.63 2.60 1.59
C ALA A 61 16.12 2.63 1.84
N LEU A 62 15.33 3.00 0.82
CA LEU A 62 13.88 3.02 0.90
C LEU A 62 13.33 1.60 1.12
N LYS A 63 13.82 0.63 0.37
CA LYS A 63 13.44 -0.77 0.53
C LYS A 63 13.70 -1.26 1.95
N LYS A 64 14.89 -1.00 2.49
CA LYS A 64 15.25 -1.42 3.84
C LYS A 64 14.39 -0.76 4.92
N ASP A 65 14.09 0.52 4.75
CA ASP A 65 13.23 1.26 5.67
C ASP A 65 11.81 0.69 5.67
N LEU A 66 11.25 0.43 4.50
CA LEU A 66 9.91 -0.15 4.38
C LEU A 66 9.86 -1.56 4.94
N GLU A 67 10.87 -2.38 4.67
CA GLU A 67 10.94 -3.73 5.23
C GLU A 67 10.89 -3.69 6.75
N LYS A 68 11.68 -2.82 7.37
CA LYS A 68 11.72 -2.66 8.81
C LYS A 68 10.37 -2.22 9.38
N LYS A 69 9.72 -1.26 8.72
CA LYS A 69 8.44 -0.72 9.19
C LYS A 69 7.27 -1.67 9.00
N LEU A 70 7.32 -2.51 7.97
CA LEU A 70 6.24 -3.44 7.66
C LEU A 70 6.36 -4.76 8.39
N LYS A 71 7.54 -5.15 8.78
CA LYS A 71 7.82 -6.48 9.34
C LYS A 71 6.91 -6.87 10.49
N ASP A 72 6.61 -5.95 11.40
CA ASP A 72 5.80 -6.23 12.59
C ASP A 72 4.33 -5.84 12.41
N LYS A 73 3.93 -5.41 11.21
CA LYS A 73 2.59 -4.92 10.94
C LYS A 73 1.70 -5.93 10.22
N LEU A 74 2.30 -6.93 9.61
CA LEU A 74 1.58 -7.90 8.80
C LEU A 74 1.51 -9.23 9.54
N GLU A 75 0.30 -9.76 9.69
CA GLU A 75 0.05 -10.98 10.43
C GLU A 75 -0.28 -12.17 9.53
N GLY A 76 -0.76 -11.90 8.33
CA GLY A 76 -1.14 -12.94 7.38
C GLY A 76 0.05 -13.48 6.58
N LEU A 77 -0.19 -14.57 5.86
CA LEU A 77 0.79 -15.16 4.96
C LEU A 77 0.83 -14.47 3.60
N GLU A 78 -0.23 -13.75 3.25
CA GLU A 78 -0.40 -13.11 1.97
C GLU A 78 -1.11 -11.78 2.15
N VAL A 79 -0.69 -10.76 1.38
CA VAL A 79 -1.33 -9.45 1.38
C VAL A 79 -1.81 -9.09 -0.02
N ALA A 80 -2.90 -8.35 -0.07
CA ALA A 80 -3.32 -7.69 -1.29
C ALA A 80 -2.53 -6.39 -1.41
N LEU A 81 -1.96 -6.14 -2.58
CA LEU A 81 -1.14 -4.95 -2.82
C LEU A 81 -1.73 -4.09 -3.93
N SER A 82 -1.96 -2.83 -3.62
CA SER A 82 -2.36 -1.82 -4.59
C SER A 82 -1.21 -0.87 -4.86
N ILE A 83 -0.80 -0.79 -6.11
CA ILE A 83 0.23 0.15 -6.58
C ILE A 83 -0.29 1.01 -7.73
N ALA A 84 -1.57 1.36 -7.70
CA ALA A 84 -2.14 2.28 -8.68
C ALA A 84 -1.51 3.66 -8.60
N SER A 85 -1.08 4.08 -7.42
CA SER A 85 -0.43 5.35 -7.14
C SER A 85 1.08 5.18 -7.06
N GLY A 86 1.85 6.26 -7.26
CA GLY A 86 3.28 6.27 -7.00
C GLY A 86 4.16 6.10 -8.23
N SER A 87 5.45 6.09 -7.98
CA SER A 87 6.49 5.98 -9.01
C SER A 87 7.03 4.55 -9.09
N GLY A 88 7.75 4.27 -10.19
CA GLY A 88 8.40 2.97 -10.36
C GLY A 88 9.39 2.64 -9.26
N LYS A 89 10.14 3.63 -8.78
CA LYS A 89 11.06 3.46 -7.64
C LYS A 89 10.32 3.02 -6.39
N GLU A 90 9.22 3.68 -6.09
CA GLU A 90 8.39 3.37 -4.92
C GLU A 90 7.77 1.99 -5.03
N HIS A 91 7.27 1.63 -6.21
CA HIS A 91 6.73 0.30 -6.49
C HIS A 91 7.76 -0.78 -6.24
N MET A 92 8.97 -0.60 -6.78
CA MET A 92 10.04 -1.57 -6.64
C MET A 92 10.47 -1.73 -5.19
N ALA A 93 10.61 -0.62 -4.47
CA ALA A 93 11.01 -0.63 -3.07
C ALA A 93 9.97 -1.35 -2.20
N LEU A 94 8.69 -1.05 -2.39
CA LEU A 94 7.62 -1.63 -1.60
C LEU A 94 7.46 -3.12 -1.88
N GLN A 95 7.46 -3.53 -3.15
CA GLN A 95 7.36 -4.93 -3.50
C GLN A 95 8.54 -5.74 -2.94
N SER A 96 9.75 -5.21 -3.10
CA SER A 96 10.95 -5.88 -2.57
C SER A 96 10.91 -5.99 -1.05
N ALA A 97 10.42 -4.96 -0.37
CA ALA A 97 10.26 -4.98 1.08
C ALA A 97 9.29 -6.06 1.53
N LEU A 98 8.14 -6.16 0.87
CA LEU A 98 7.13 -7.17 1.21
C LEU A 98 7.65 -8.59 1.00
N LEU A 99 8.36 -8.83 -0.09
CA LEU A 99 8.96 -10.14 -0.36
C LEU A 99 10.04 -10.51 0.66
N SER A 100 10.67 -9.53 1.26
CA SER A 100 11.73 -9.74 2.26
C SER A 100 11.20 -9.89 3.68
N VAL A 101 9.99 -9.42 3.95
CA VAL A 101 9.34 -9.55 5.29
C VAL A 101 9.31 -11.00 5.79
N PRO A 102 9.05 -12.12 5.09
CA PRO A 102 8.42 -12.33 3.79
C PRO A 102 6.91 -12.57 3.88
N VAL A 103 6.18 -12.03 2.93
CA VAL A 103 4.75 -12.34 2.76
C VAL A 103 4.48 -12.60 1.28
N GLY A 104 3.46 -13.37 0.99
CA GLY A 104 2.96 -13.52 -0.36
C GLY A 104 2.28 -12.23 -0.79
N VAL A 105 2.42 -11.87 -2.07
CA VAL A 105 1.85 -10.64 -2.61
C VAL A 105 0.88 -10.97 -3.72
N ARG A 106 -0.34 -10.46 -3.61
CA ARG A 106 -1.31 -10.51 -4.70
C ARG A 106 -1.68 -9.09 -5.08
N PHE A 107 -1.40 -8.74 -6.32
CA PHE A 107 -1.81 -7.42 -6.81
C PHE A 107 -3.32 -7.35 -6.88
N THR A 108 -3.87 -6.24 -6.45
CA THR A 108 -5.30 -5.99 -6.48
C THR A 108 -5.59 -4.63 -7.11
N ALA A 109 -6.71 -4.54 -7.78
CA ALA A 109 -7.16 -3.29 -8.39
C ALA A 109 -8.69 -3.22 -8.36
N LEU A 110 -9.18 -1.99 -8.30
CA LEU A 110 -10.61 -1.73 -8.46
C LEU A 110 -10.87 -1.46 -9.94
N THR A 111 -11.72 -2.26 -10.54
CA THR A 111 -12.13 -2.08 -11.93
C THR A 111 -13.61 -1.74 -11.97
N LYS A 112 -14.13 -1.44 -13.15
CA LYS A 112 -15.57 -1.21 -13.35
C LYS A 112 -16.40 -2.44 -12.99
N ASP A 113 -15.80 -3.62 -12.99
CA ASP A 113 -16.46 -4.88 -12.66
C ASP A 113 -16.22 -5.30 -11.20
N GLY A 114 -15.65 -4.42 -10.39
CA GLY A 114 -15.36 -4.67 -8.99
C GLY A 114 -13.88 -4.89 -8.71
N ILE A 115 -13.59 -5.44 -7.55
CA ILE A 115 -12.22 -5.74 -7.15
C ILE A 115 -11.73 -6.97 -7.89
N VAL A 116 -10.53 -6.88 -8.45
CA VAL A 116 -9.86 -8.02 -9.08
C VAL A 116 -8.53 -8.30 -8.39
N PHE A 117 -8.17 -9.56 -8.38
CA PHE A 117 -6.84 -10.01 -7.93
C PHE A 117 -6.09 -10.50 -9.17
N LEU A 118 -4.91 -9.97 -9.37
CA LEU A 118 -4.12 -10.26 -10.57
C LEU A 118 -3.12 -11.39 -10.37
#